data_f520db43ebc9f5097559a450012f98ff
#
_entry.id   f520db43ebc9f5097559a450012f98ff
#
_cell.length_a   1.000
_cell.length_b   1.000
_cell.length_c   1.000
_cell.angle_alpha   90.00
_cell.angle_beta   90.00
_cell.angle_gamma   90.00
#
_symmetry.space_group_name_H-M   'P 1'
#
loop_
_entity.id
_entity.type
_entity.pdbx_description
1 polymer ?
#
loop_
_entity_poly.entity_id
_entity_poly.type
_entity_poly.pdbx_seq_one_letter_code
_entity_poly.pdbx_strand_id
1 'polypeptide(L)'
;MRYCEQLEKDKAQKPKKGWRSRYEFIGKTTDNFTVVGNGSLQGLVDKRGREVIPAKFTQVWVAFNYAFVVLDSKQGMFDLKGKEVIPVIYDRLIPNELKGGDFILLTMREFFSSVLTKEGKVIVPENFYTHIEIEDYLEQGIIPVYREGKVGLYNLEGKELLPIKFDKIWPMHSEKAAVEVFYQGKSFYIDREGKCVEDCQNAPKE
;
A
#
# COMPACT_ATOMS: atom_id res chain seq x y z
N MET A 1 -27.85 -15.61 -35.53
CA MET A 1 -26.64 -16.05 -36.26
C MET A 1 -25.58 -14.93 -36.48
N ARG A 2 -25.92 -13.64 -36.61
CA ARG A 2 -24.91 -12.57 -36.88
C ARG A 2 -24.06 -12.12 -35.68
N TYR A 3 -24.50 -12.34 -34.46
CA TYR A 3 -23.79 -11.89 -33.26
C TYR A 3 -22.58 -12.78 -32.91
N CYS A 4 -22.67 -14.08 -33.18
CA CYS A 4 -21.55 -15.00 -32.94
C CYS A 4 -20.42 -14.86 -33.96
N GLU A 5 -20.73 -14.55 -35.21
CA GLU A 5 -19.73 -14.31 -36.27
C GLU A 5 -18.94 -13.01 -36.06
N GLN A 6 -19.53 -12.01 -35.39
CA GLN A 6 -18.85 -10.77 -35.07
C GLN A 6 -17.83 -10.95 -33.92
N LEU A 7 -18.15 -11.80 -32.93
CA LEU A 7 -17.27 -12.15 -31.83
C LEU A 7 -16.06 -13.02 -32.26
N GLU A 8 -16.18 -13.78 -33.34
CA GLU A 8 -15.07 -14.53 -33.91
C GLU A 8 -14.15 -13.68 -34.81
N LYS A 9 -14.67 -12.63 -35.46
CA LYS A 9 -13.87 -11.70 -36.27
C LYS A 9 -13.00 -10.77 -35.43
N ASP A 10 -13.42 -10.42 -34.23
CA ASP A 10 -12.59 -9.61 -33.30
C ASP A 10 -11.44 -10.40 -32.67
N LYS A 11 -11.41 -11.74 -32.79
CA LYS A 11 -10.33 -12.61 -32.36
C LYS A 11 -9.18 -12.75 -33.36
N ALA A 12 -9.30 -12.25 -34.58
CA ALA A 12 -8.19 -12.20 -35.51
C ALA A 12 -7.21 -11.09 -35.11
N GLN A 13 -6.45 -11.33 -34.04
CA GLN A 13 -5.37 -10.43 -33.64
C GLN A 13 -4.40 -10.27 -34.82
N LYS A 14 -4.16 -9.01 -35.21
CA LYS A 14 -3.12 -8.68 -36.20
C LYS A 14 -1.82 -9.37 -35.81
N PRO A 15 -1.07 -9.97 -36.75
CA PRO A 15 0.16 -10.69 -36.44
C PRO A 15 1.11 -9.80 -35.62
N LYS A 16 1.52 -10.28 -34.45
CA LYS A 16 2.43 -9.55 -33.54
C LYS A 16 3.79 -9.41 -34.25
N LYS A 17 4.31 -8.18 -34.31
CA LYS A 17 5.62 -7.87 -34.92
C LYS A 17 6.67 -7.49 -33.85
N GLY A 18 7.94 -7.79 -34.14
CA GLY A 18 9.05 -7.44 -33.27
C GLY A 18 8.99 -8.19 -31.93
N TRP A 19 9.34 -7.51 -30.84
CA TRP A 19 9.39 -8.12 -29.51
C TRP A 19 8.03 -8.69 -29.04
N ARG A 20 6.90 -8.16 -29.56
CA ARG A 20 5.55 -8.64 -29.23
C ARG A 20 5.30 -10.07 -29.65
N SER A 21 6.00 -10.58 -30.66
CA SER A 21 5.86 -11.95 -31.11
C SER A 21 6.43 -12.99 -30.14
N ARG A 22 7.19 -12.57 -29.13
CA ARG A 22 7.76 -13.44 -28.10
C ARG A 22 6.75 -13.84 -27.02
N TYR A 23 5.59 -13.15 -26.98
CA TYR A 23 4.59 -13.34 -25.92
C TYR A 23 3.23 -13.73 -26.49
N GLU A 24 2.55 -14.64 -25.82
CA GLU A 24 1.19 -15.06 -26.17
C GLU A 24 0.18 -13.96 -25.83
N PHE A 25 0.41 -13.24 -24.71
CA PHE A 25 -0.43 -12.15 -24.21
C PHE A 25 0.33 -10.83 -24.21
N ILE A 26 -0.36 -9.77 -24.65
CA ILE A 26 0.11 -8.38 -24.57
C ILE A 26 -1.00 -7.60 -23.87
N GLY A 27 -0.73 -7.18 -22.65
CA GLY A 27 -1.67 -6.46 -21.81
C GLY A 27 -1.58 -4.94 -21.93
N LYS A 28 -2.01 -4.26 -20.87
CA LYS A 28 -2.01 -2.80 -20.78
C LYS A 28 -0.59 -2.24 -20.77
N THR A 29 -0.41 -1.14 -21.48
CA THR A 29 0.80 -0.30 -21.38
C THR A 29 0.52 0.88 -20.46
N THR A 30 1.39 1.06 -19.45
CA THR A 30 1.37 2.17 -18.50
C THR A 30 2.78 2.71 -18.37
N ASP A 31 2.97 4.02 -18.50
CA ASP A 31 4.27 4.71 -18.33
C ASP A 31 5.42 4.10 -19.15
N ASN A 32 5.14 3.72 -20.41
CA ASN A 32 6.07 3.04 -21.34
C ASN A 32 6.43 1.59 -20.96
N PHE A 33 5.73 0.99 -20.04
CA PHE A 33 5.88 -0.41 -19.67
C PHE A 33 4.63 -1.19 -20.08
N THR A 34 4.84 -2.38 -20.64
CA THR A 34 3.75 -3.23 -21.14
C THR A 34 3.76 -4.55 -20.37
N VAL A 35 2.62 -4.90 -19.81
CA VAL A 35 2.41 -6.24 -19.24
C VAL A 35 2.40 -7.25 -20.38
N VAL A 36 3.15 -8.33 -20.23
CA VAL A 36 3.27 -9.41 -21.21
C VAL A 36 3.09 -10.76 -20.52
N GLY A 37 2.77 -11.79 -21.27
CA GLY A 37 2.61 -13.11 -20.67
C GLY A 37 2.74 -14.26 -21.64
N ASN A 38 3.03 -15.45 -21.06
CA ASN A 38 2.99 -16.74 -21.72
C ASN A 38 2.22 -17.72 -20.82
N GLY A 39 1.21 -18.38 -21.38
CA GLY A 39 0.25 -19.15 -20.59
C GLY A 39 -0.47 -18.25 -19.57
N SER A 40 -0.50 -18.68 -18.32
CA SER A 40 -1.10 -17.93 -17.19
C SER A 40 -0.15 -16.97 -16.48
N LEU A 41 1.13 -16.91 -16.88
CA LEU A 41 2.15 -16.12 -16.20
C LEU A 41 2.39 -14.82 -16.92
N GLN A 42 2.57 -13.76 -16.13
CA GLN A 42 2.76 -12.39 -16.58
C GLN A 42 4.13 -11.84 -16.14
N GLY A 43 4.64 -10.91 -16.92
CA GLY A 43 5.83 -10.14 -16.68
C GLY A 43 5.68 -8.72 -17.21
N LEU A 44 6.76 -7.96 -17.21
CA LEU A 44 6.79 -6.56 -17.64
C LEU A 44 7.95 -6.32 -18.60
N VAL A 45 7.69 -5.62 -19.70
CA VAL A 45 8.71 -5.16 -20.63
C VAL A 45 8.67 -3.64 -20.78
N ASP A 46 9.83 -3.05 -21.10
CA ASP A 46 9.91 -1.62 -21.45
C ASP A 46 9.40 -1.36 -22.88
N LYS A 47 9.36 -0.10 -23.29
CA LYS A 47 8.94 0.32 -24.64
C LYS A 47 9.74 -0.30 -25.79
N ARG A 48 10.96 -0.76 -25.53
CA ARG A 48 11.83 -1.45 -26.50
C ARG A 48 11.63 -2.97 -26.48
N GLY A 49 10.81 -3.49 -25.55
CA GLY A 49 10.59 -4.91 -25.35
C GLY A 49 11.72 -5.62 -24.61
N ARG A 50 12.52 -4.88 -23.84
CA ARG A 50 13.48 -5.47 -22.91
C ARG A 50 12.71 -5.89 -21.65
N GLU A 51 12.97 -7.10 -21.20
CA GLU A 51 12.36 -7.63 -19.99
C GLU A 51 12.83 -6.83 -18.78
N VAL A 52 11.86 -6.34 -18.00
CA VAL A 52 12.04 -5.65 -16.73
C VAL A 52 11.68 -6.60 -15.59
N ILE A 53 10.57 -7.31 -15.73
CA ILE A 53 10.14 -8.35 -14.81
C ILE A 53 9.85 -9.60 -15.63
N PRO A 54 10.49 -10.76 -15.29
CA PRO A 54 10.27 -12.00 -16.01
C PRO A 54 8.82 -12.47 -15.91
N ALA A 55 8.32 -13.14 -16.95
CA ALA A 55 6.97 -13.70 -17.01
C ALA A 55 6.85 -14.94 -16.10
N LYS A 56 6.84 -14.73 -14.79
CA LYS A 56 6.73 -15.77 -13.76
C LYS A 56 5.66 -15.50 -12.70
N PHE A 57 4.96 -14.39 -12.77
CA PHE A 57 3.94 -13.97 -11.81
C PHE A 57 2.53 -14.25 -12.34
N THR A 58 1.57 -14.52 -11.47
CA THR A 58 0.18 -14.72 -11.86
C THR A 58 -0.51 -13.42 -12.25
N GLN A 59 -0.06 -12.29 -11.67
CA GLN A 59 -0.52 -10.95 -12.05
C GLN A 59 0.64 -9.95 -11.97
N VAL A 60 0.64 -8.97 -12.88
CA VAL A 60 1.54 -7.82 -12.88
C VAL A 60 0.77 -6.58 -13.29
N TRP A 61 0.93 -5.47 -12.55
CA TRP A 61 0.42 -4.17 -12.96
C TRP A 61 1.39 -3.06 -12.54
N VAL A 62 1.29 -1.91 -13.21
CA VAL A 62 2.11 -0.72 -12.90
C VAL A 62 1.23 0.34 -12.26
N ALA A 63 1.65 0.85 -11.12
CA ALA A 63 1.06 1.98 -10.42
C ALA A 63 2.15 2.71 -9.62
N PHE A 64 2.01 4.03 -9.42
CA PHE A 64 2.94 4.84 -8.61
C PHE A 64 4.41 4.71 -9.01
N ASN A 65 4.71 4.51 -10.29
CA ASN A 65 6.07 4.24 -10.82
C ASN A 65 6.72 2.95 -10.26
N TYR A 66 5.91 1.98 -9.82
CA TYR A 66 6.34 0.65 -9.40
C TYR A 66 5.53 -0.43 -10.12
N ALA A 67 6.10 -1.63 -10.18
CA ALA A 67 5.41 -2.81 -10.64
C ALA A 67 4.98 -3.65 -9.43
N PHE A 68 3.70 -3.83 -9.26
CA PHE A 68 3.11 -4.73 -8.28
C PHE A 68 2.94 -6.10 -8.91
N VAL A 69 3.22 -7.13 -8.15
CA VAL A 69 3.18 -8.52 -8.63
C VAL A 69 2.43 -9.43 -7.66
N VAL A 70 1.87 -10.51 -8.21
CA VAL A 70 1.26 -11.60 -7.42
C VAL A 70 1.88 -12.92 -7.86
N LEU A 71 2.30 -13.73 -6.89
CA LEU A 71 2.75 -15.10 -7.09
C LEU A 71 2.23 -15.96 -5.92
N ASP A 72 1.60 -17.09 -6.21
CA ASP A 72 1.06 -18.01 -5.20
C ASP A 72 0.19 -17.30 -4.15
N SER A 73 -0.68 -16.37 -4.62
CA SER A 73 -1.54 -15.52 -3.79
C SER A 73 -0.81 -14.53 -2.88
N LYS A 74 0.52 -14.42 -3.00
CA LYS A 74 1.31 -13.42 -2.27
C LYS A 74 1.64 -12.24 -3.18
N GLN A 75 1.68 -11.05 -2.60
CA GLN A 75 1.93 -9.79 -3.27
C GLN A 75 3.30 -9.22 -2.88
N GLY A 76 3.91 -8.52 -3.82
CA GLY A 76 5.16 -7.81 -3.65
C GLY A 76 5.28 -6.65 -4.65
N MET A 77 6.39 -5.93 -4.60
CA MET A 77 6.60 -4.75 -5.43
C MET A 77 8.04 -4.66 -5.92
N PHE A 78 8.19 -4.28 -7.18
CA PHE A 78 9.47 -4.05 -7.86
C PHE A 78 9.57 -2.61 -8.34
N ASP A 79 10.76 -2.06 -8.40
CA ASP A 79 10.98 -0.84 -9.16
C ASP A 79 10.91 -1.11 -10.69
N LEU A 80 10.79 -0.06 -11.47
CA LEU A 80 10.73 -0.18 -12.94
C LEU A 80 12.10 -0.45 -13.61
N LYS A 81 13.13 -0.78 -12.80
CA LYS A 81 14.41 -1.33 -13.25
C LYS A 81 14.50 -2.84 -13.04
N GLY A 82 13.48 -3.44 -12.37
CA GLY A 82 13.38 -4.86 -12.09
C GLY A 82 13.98 -5.30 -10.76
N LYS A 83 14.33 -4.35 -9.88
CA LYS A 83 14.79 -4.65 -8.52
C LYS A 83 13.58 -4.87 -7.60
N GLU A 84 13.58 -5.97 -6.86
CA GLU A 84 12.60 -6.20 -5.80
C GLU A 84 12.79 -5.17 -4.68
N VAL A 85 11.70 -4.45 -4.35
CA VAL A 85 11.66 -3.43 -3.29
C VAL A 85 10.89 -3.96 -2.08
N ILE A 86 9.76 -4.60 -2.33
CA ILE A 86 8.96 -5.27 -1.31
C ILE A 86 8.90 -6.75 -1.70
N PRO A 87 9.32 -7.68 -0.81
CA PRO A 87 9.33 -9.10 -1.12
C PRO A 87 7.91 -9.65 -1.35
N VAL A 88 7.81 -10.70 -2.17
CA VAL A 88 6.52 -11.32 -2.54
C VAL A 88 6.08 -12.31 -1.46
N ILE A 89 5.73 -11.79 -0.29
CA ILE A 89 5.37 -12.59 0.90
C ILE A 89 4.06 -12.15 1.56
N TYR A 90 3.50 -11.02 1.16
CA TYR A 90 2.31 -10.43 1.80
C TYR A 90 1.02 -10.97 1.18
N ASP A 91 0.01 -11.25 1.99
CA ASP A 91 -1.32 -11.61 1.51
C ASP A 91 -2.01 -10.39 0.87
N ARG A 92 -1.73 -9.21 1.41
CA ARG A 92 -2.20 -7.93 0.84
C ARG A 92 -1.11 -6.88 0.93
N LEU A 93 -1.00 -6.09 -0.13
CA LEU A 93 -0.13 -4.93 -0.24
C LEU A 93 -0.96 -3.78 -0.80
N ILE A 94 -1.34 -2.84 0.06
CA ILE A 94 -2.30 -1.78 -0.27
C ILE A 94 -1.58 -0.43 -0.26
N PRO A 95 -1.36 0.20 -1.43
CA PRO A 95 -0.81 1.54 -1.49
C PRO A 95 -1.84 2.57 -1.03
N ASN A 96 -1.41 3.49 -0.18
CA ASN A 96 -2.18 4.63 0.31
C ASN A 96 -1.44 5.90 -0.07
N GLU A 97 -2.06 6.73 -0.91
CA GLU A 97 -1.46 7.93 -1.47
C GLU A 97 -1.28 9.01 -0.41
N LEU A 98 -0.12 9.65 -0.42
CA LEU A 98 0.21 10.83 0.38
C LEU A 98 0.06 12.10 -0.46
N LYS A 99 -0.03 13.24 0.18
CA LYS A 99 0.05 14.54 -0.51
C LYS A 99 1.36 14.63 -1.32
N GLY A 100 1.25 15.06 -2.58
CA GLY A 100 2.40 15.20 -3.46
C GLY A 100 2.71 13.97 -4.33
N GLY A 101 1.83 12.96 -4.35
CA GLY A 101 1.96 11.79 -5.22
C GLY A 101 2.93 10.73 -4.68
N ASP A 102 3.32 10.83 -3.42
CA ASP A 102 4.02 9.77 -2.69
C ASP A 102 3.02 8.77 -2.09
N PHE A 103 3.47 7.66 -1.54
CA PHE A 103 2.58 6.67 -0.92
C PHE A 103 3.28 5.85 0.15
N ILE A 104 2.49 5.29 1.05
CA ILE A 104 2.87 4.25 1.99
C ILE A 104 2.09 2.96 1.71
N LEU A 105 2.56 1.87 2.25
CA LEU A 105 2.01 0.54 2.02
C LEU A 105 1.46 -0.04 3.31
N LEU A 106 0.14 -0.23 3.39
CA LEU A 106 -0.44 -1.12 4.39
C LEU A 106 -0.21 -2.56 3.92
N THR A 107 0.44 -3.35 4.74
CA THR A 107 0.76 -4.75 4.45
C THR A 107 0.04 -5.67 5.41
N MET A 108 -0.39 -6.83 4.90
CA MET A 108 -0.98 -7.88 5.72
C MET A 108 -0.29 -9.21 5.39
N ARG A 109 0.08 -9.96 6.43
CA ARG A 109 0.66 -11.29 6.32
C ARG A 109 0.09 -12.16 7.42
N GLU A 110 -0.71 -13.18 7.03
CA GLU A 110 -1.49 -14.01 7.96
C GLU A 110 -2.41 -13.12 8.82
N PHE A 111 -2.16 -13.04 10.12
CA PHE A 111 -2.92 -12.22 11.06
C PHE A 111 -2.21 -10.93 11.45
N PHE A 112 -1.04 -10.68 10.86
CA PHE A 112 -0.21 -9.53 11.19
C PHE A 112 -0.35 -8.44 10.13
N SER A 113 -0.34 -7.18 10.59
CA SER A 113 -0.34 -6.01 9.73
C SER A 113 0.87 -5.13 10.05
N SER A 114 1.33 -4.39 9.06
CA SER A 114 2.35 -3.35 9.25
C SER A 114 2.16 -2.22 8.23
N VAL A 115 2.88 -1.12 8.42
CA VAL A 115 2.95 -0.04 7.44
C VAL A 115 4.39 0.19 7.04
N LEU A 116 4.63 0.25 5.73
CA LEU A 116 5.96 0.45 5.15
C LEU A 116 5.99 1.72 4.29
N THR A 117 7.14 2.33 4.15
CA THR A 117 7.38 3.30 3.06
C THR A 117 7.44 2.56 1.72
N LYS A 118 7.36 3.28 0.62
CA LYS A 118 7.53 2.73 -0.74
C LYS A 118 8.91 2.09 -0.98
N GLU A 119 9.92 2.43 -0.17
CA GLU A 119 11.25 1.82 -0.18
C GLU A 119 11.37 0.59 0.72
N GLY A 120 10.29 0.22 1.43
CA GLY A 120 10.26 -0.92 2.35
C GLY A 120 10.75 -0.64 3.77
N LYS A 121 10.97 0.64 4.14
CA LYS A 121 11.26 1.00 5.53
C LYS A 121 10.01 0.86 6.39
N VAL A 122 10.15 0.28 7.58
CA VAL A 122 9.04 0.11 8.52
C VAL A 122 8.65 1.46 9.15
N ILE A 123 7.35 1.79 9.05
CA ILE A 123 6.70 2.91 9.75
C ILE A 123 5.96 2.36 10.98
N VAL A 124 5.07 1.40 10.78
CA VAL A 124 4.39 0.68 11.86
C VAL A 124 4.92 -0.75 11.88
N PRO A 125 5.52 -1.21 12.98
CA PRO A 125 6.05 -2.57 13.10
C PRO A 125 4.98 -3.62 12.86
N GLU A 126 5.37 -4.76 12.28
CA GLU A 126 4.46 -5.91 12.10
C GLU A 126 3.99 -6.42 13.47
N ASN A 127 2.67 -6.46 13.66
CA ASN A 127 2.05 -6.95 14.89
C ASN A 127 0.61 -7.40 14.61
N PHE A 128 0.00 -8.07 15.58
CA PHE A 128 -1.42 -8.37 15.59
C PHE A 128 -2.21 -7.12 15.95
N TYR A 129 -2.63 -6.38 14.92
CA TYR A 129 -3.57 -5.26 15.06
C TYR A 129 -4.95 -5.71 14.60
N THR A 130 -5.99 -5.33 15.34
CA THR A 130 -7.37 -5.52 14.89
C THR A 130 -7.70 -4.59 13.73
N HIS A 131 -7.06 -3.43 13.69
CA HIS A 131 -7.21 -2.44 12.63
C HIS A 131 -6.02 -1.47 12.63
N ILE A 132 -5.62 -1.00 11.44
CA ILE A 132 -4.76 0.17 11.24
C ILE A 132 -5.55 1.14 10.38
N GLU A 133 -5.79 2.35 10.89
CA GLU A 133 -6.54 3.37 10.20
C GLU A 133 -5.58 4.34 9.51
N ILE A 134 -5.73 4.48 8.20
CA ILE A 134 -4.81 5.28 7.39
C ILE A 134 -5.53 6.47 6.77
N GLU A 135 -6.68 6.26 6.11
CA GLU A 135 -7.29 7.24 5.21
C GLU A 135 -7.58 8.60 5.87
N ASP A 136 -8.21 8.61 7.05
CA ASP A 136 -8.64 9.85 7.72
C ASP A 136 -7.49 10.62 8.39
N TYR A 137 -6.33 9.99 8.61
CA TYR A 137 -5.25 10.52 9.43
C TYR A 137 -3.96 10.81 8.67
N LEU A 138 -3.81 10.34 7.42
CA LEU A 138 -2.60 10.55 6.62
C LEU A 138 -2.27 12.03 6.41
N GLU A 139 -3.27 12.86 6.17
CA GLU A 139 -3.07 14.31 6.00
C GLU A 139 -2.49 14.98 7.24
N GLN A 140 -2.69 14.37 8.40
CA GLN A 140 -2.20 14.83 9.69
C GLN A 140 -0.82 14.30 10.02
N GLY A 141 -0.31 13.34 9.22
CA GLY A 141 0.99 12.72 9.39
C GLY A 141 1.02 11.68 10.51
N ILE A 142 -0.13 11.09 10.86
CA ILE A 142 -0.27 10.13 11.96
C ILE A 142 -1.01 8.87 11.49
N ILE A 143 -0.76 7.76 12.18
CA ILE A 143 -1.34 6.44 11.90
C ILE A 143 -1.85 5.81 13.21
N PRO A 144 -3.16 5.81 13.44
CA PRO A 144 -3.77 5.06 14.53
C PRO A 144 -3.68 3.56 14.32
N VAL A 145 -3.33 2.84 15.39
CA VAL A 145 -3.26 1.37 15.43
C VAL A 145 -4.12 0.84 16.56
N TYR A 146 -4.94 -0.15 16.26
CA TYR A 146 -5.93 -0.67 17.21
C TYR A 146 -5.63 -2.12 17.58
N ARG A 147 -5.78 -2.45 18.85
CA ARG A 147 -5.71 -3.81 19.38
C ARG A 147 -6.59 -3.95 20.62
N GLU A 148 -7.45 -4.97 20.65
CA GLU A 148 -8.31 -5.29 21.81
C GLU A 148 -9.14 -4.09 22.30
N GLY A 149 -9.67 -3.28 21.37
CA GLY A 149 -10.49 -2.11 21.68
C GLY A 149 -9.70 -0.92 22.24
N LYS A 150 -8.37 -0.97 22.21
CA LYS A 150 -7.48 0.15 22.55
C LYS A 150 -6.77 0.67 21.30
N VAL A 151 -6.34 1.92 21.37
CA VAL A 151 -5.65 2.61 20.28
C VAL A 151 -4.30 3.13 20.74
N GLY A 152 -3.33 3.05 19.84
CA GLY A 152 -2.03 3.70 19.90
C GLY A 152 -1.81 4.55 18.66
N LEU A 153 -0.71 5.26 18.58
CA LEU A 153 -0.44 6.23 17.52
C LEU A 153 1.01 6.22 17.10
N TYR A 154 1.24 6.15 15.77
CA TYR A 154 2.55 6.33 15.13
C TYR A 154 2.54 7.59 14.28
N ASN A 155 3.72 8.20 14.06
CA ASN A 155 3.92 9.18 13.01
C ASN A 155 4.46 8.54 11.72
N LEU A 156 4.54 9.30 10.62
CA LEU A 156 5.03 8.78 9.32
C LEU A 156 6.54 8.48 9.33
N GLU A 157 7.30 8.96 10.29
CA GLU A 157 8.72 8.65 10.48
C GLU A 157 8.96 7.31 11.19
N GLY A 158 7.88 6.70 11.74
CA GLY A 158 7.91 5.43 12.44
C GLY A 158 8.13 5.54 13.95
N LYS A 159 7.97 6.75 14.52
CA LYS A 159 8.01 6.96 15.97
C LYS A 159 6.64 6.60 16.56
N GLU A 160 6.62 5.79 17.61
CA GLU A 160 5.44 5.61 18.45
C GLU A 160 5.21 6.88 19.27
N LEU A 161 4.08 7.54 19.03
CA LEU A 161 3.66 8.75 19.76
C LEU A 161 2.86 8.38 20.99
N LEU A 162 2.03 7.35 20.89
CA LEU A 162 1.20 6.82 21.98
C LEU A 162 1.21 5.29 21.93
N PRO A 163 1.46 4.61 23.07
CA PRO A 163 1.31 3.16 23.17
C PRO A 163 -0.16 2.74 23.06
N ILE A 164 -0.43 1.48 22.70
CA ILE A 164 -1.79 0.95 22.56
C ILE A 164 -2.40 0.73 23.95
N LYS A 165 -2.97 1.77 24.53
CA LYS A 165 -3.66 1.72 25.84
C LYS A 165 -4.84 2.69 25.96
N PHE A 166 -4.99 3.59 25.01
CA PHE A 166 -6.01 4.64 25.03
C PHE A 166 -7.36 4.13 24.52
N ASP A 167 -8.45 4.77 24.93
CA ASP A 167 -9.80 4.34 24.61
C ASP A 167 -10.20 4.77 23.20
N LYS A 168 -9.82 5.99 22.80
CA LYS A 168 -10.18 6.58 21.52
C LYS A 168 -9.24 7.74 21.18
N ILE A 169 -9.09 8.02 19.88
CA ILE A 169 -8.50 9.24 19.34
C ILE A 169 -9.50 9.88 18.38
N TRP A 170 -9.50 11.21 18.32
CA TRP A 170 -10.20 11.98 17.29
C TRP A 170 -9.18 12.69 16.40
N PRO A 171 -9.47 12.77 15.07
CA PRO A 171 -8.61 13.53 14.15
C PRO A 171 -8.41 14.96 14.64
N MET A 172 -7.29 15.53 14.24
CA MET A 172 -6.92 16.89 14.53
C MET A 172 -8.00 17.87 14.08
N HIS A 173 -8.54 18.65 15.00
CA HIS A 173 -9.34 19.82 14.64
C HIS A 173 -8.41 20.88 14.02
N SER A 174 -8.80 21.41 12.85
CA SER A 174 -8.00 22.36 12.05
C SER A 174 -7.56 23.61 12.83
N GLU A 175 -8.29 23.98 13.88
CA GLU A 175 -8.00 25.17 14.69
C GLU A 175 -6.92 24.94 15.76
N LYS A 176 -6.75 23.70 16.26
CA LYS A 176 -5.84 23.40 17.39
C LYS A 176 -4.53 22.73 16.99
N ALA A 177 -4.41 22.23 15.75
CA ALA A 177 -3.27 21.42 15.30
C ALA A 177 -2.89 20.27 16.28
N ALA A 178 -3.87 19.74 17.03
CA ALA A 178 -3.70 18.77 18.09
C ALA A 178 -4.72 17.63 17.99
N VAL A 179 -4.29 16.42 18.32
CA VAL A 179 -5.11 15.21 18.37
C VAL A 179 -5.75 15.08 19.73
N GLU A 180 -7.07 14.89 19.79
CA GLU A 180 -7.77 14.62 21.04
C GLU A 180 -7.66 13.14 21.38
N VAL A 181 -7.22 12.83 22.59
CA VAL A 181 -6.98 11.48 23.11
C VAL A 181 -7.89 11.25 24.31
N PHE A 182 -8.62 10.14 24.31
CA PHE A 182 -9.50 9.73 25.40
C PHE A 182 -8.86 8.61 26.20
N TYR A 183 -8.87 8.77 27.52
CA TYR A 183 -8.35 7.80 28.46
C TYR A 183 -9.19 7.79 29.76
N GLN A 184 -9.79 6.63 30.08
CA GLN A 184 -10.62 6.44 31.29
C GLN A 184 -11.72 7.50 31.46
N GLY A 185 -12.42 7.83 30.37
CA GLY A 185 -13.53 8.77 30.35
C GLY A 185 -13.15 10.25 30.41
N LYS A 186 -11.86 10.57 30.31
CA LYS A 186 -11.34 11.94 30.23
C LYS A 186 -10.63 12.15 28.90
N SER A 187 -10.50 13.39 28.45
CA SER A 187 -9.71 13.73 27.25
C SER A 187 -8.55 14.68 27.58
N PHE A 188 -7.56 14.65 26.72
CA PHE A 188 -6.43 15.56 26.67
C PHE A 188 -5.94 15.68 25.20
N TYR A 189 -5.09 16.66 24.91
CA TYR A 189 -4.63 16.93 23.55
C TYR A 189 -3.14 16.74 23.42
N ILE A 190 -2.70 16.14 22.32
CA ILE A 190 -1.28 16.00 21.97
C ILE A 190 -0.99 16.69 20.63
N ASP A 191 0.23 17.18 20.47
CA ASP A 191 0.77 17.66 19.20
C ASP A 191 1.24 16.49 18.29
N ARG A 192 1.82 16.84 17.13
CA ARG A 192 2.34 15.87 16.15
C ARG A 192 3.56 15.09 16.63
N GLU A 193 4.23 15.57 17.66
CA GLU A 193 5.37 14.92 18.30
C GLU A 193 4.95 13.98 19.44
N GLY A 194 3.63 13.95 19.75
CA GLY A 194 3.04 13.14 20.82
C GLY A 194 3.13 13.81 22.20
N LYS A 195 3.50 15.10 22.26
CA LYS A 195 3.58 15.84 23.51
C LYS A 195 2.22 16.41 23.88
N CYS A 196 1.84 16.27 25.13
CA CYS A 196 0.61 16.87 25.64
C CYS A 196 0.67 18.41 25.62
N VAL A 197 -0.37 19.04 25.07
CA VAL A 197 -0.46 20.50 24.89
C VAL A 197 -1.66 21.12 25.59
N GLU A 198 -2.70 20.35 25.90
CA GLU A 198 -3.92 20.83 26.58
C GLU A 198 -4.50 19.69 27.45
N ASP A 199 -5.08 20.04 28.59
CA ASP A 199 -5.71 19.14 29.56
C ASP A 199 -4.78 18.03 30.07
N CYS A 200 -3.51 18.31 30.19
CA CYS A 200 -2.45 17.31 30.47
C CYS A 200 -2.59 16.64 31.84
N GLN A 201 -3.34 17.21 32.77
CA GLN A 201 -3.69 16.56 34.04
C GLN A 201 -4.57 15.30 33.87
N ASN A 202 -5.19 15.12 32.69
CA ASN A 202 -5.99 13.96 32.32
C ASN A 202 -5.16 12.86 31.64
N ALA A 203 -3.94 13.18 31.20
CA ALA A 203 -3.02 12.21 30.63
C ALA A 203 -2.58 11.19 31.72
N PRO A 204 -2.35 9.91 31.36
CA PRO A 204 -1.79 8.96 32.31
C PRO A 204 -0.42 9.42 32.76
N LYS A 205 -0.15 9.36 34.06
CA LYS A 205 1.22 9.54 34.60
C LYS A 205 2.06 8.37 34.14
N GLU A 206 3.26 8.65 33.68
CA GLU A 206 4.27 7.66 33.30
C GLU A 206 4.62 6.71 34.45
#